data_672dc0402504845b3064d5278f9d187a
#
_entry.id   672dc0402504845b3064d5278f9d187a
#
_cell.length_a   1.000
_cell.length_b   1.000
_cell.length_c   1.000
_cell.angle_alpha   90.00
_cell.angle_beta   90.00
_cell.angle_gamma   90.00
#
_symmetry.space_group_name_H-M   'P 1'
#
loop_
_entity.id
_entity.type
_entity.pdbx_description
1 polymer ?
#
loop_
_entity_poly.entity_id
_entity_poly.type
_entity_poly.pdbx_seq_one_letter_code
_entity_poly.pdbx_strand_id
1 'polypeptide(L)'
;MVYHRGLGLSANQIGIPVTVFAMMVDTDPLVVFNPEIIERSEETTYMREGCLSFPGLYIPIKRSYGIATQFQMSNGEEHAGSFIELSARVFQHESEHMDGDLFIDNVSNFKLKLAMRKRKTFLKQLKKENKK
;
A
#
# COMPACT_ATOMS: atom_id res chain seq x y z
N MET A 1 7.89 -9.29 0.73
CA MET A 1 6.54 -9.00 1.25
C MET A 1 6.21 -9.84 2.47
N VAL A 2 6.03 -11.14 2.34
CA VAL A 2 5.64 -12.02 3.45
C VAL A 2 6.65 -11.99 4.60
N TYR A 3 7.93 -12.03 4.31
CA TYR A 3 9.02 -12.00 5.30
C TYR A 3 8.98 -10.74 6.17
N HIS A 4 8.61 -9.59 5.61
CA HIS A 4 8.49 -8.31 6.32
C HIS A 4 7.07 -8.02 6.81
N ARG A 5 6.16 -8.98 6.77
CA ARG A 5 4.74 -8.85 7.14
C ARG A 5 4.02 -7.73 6.39
N GLY A 6 4.47 -7.42 5.18
CA GLY A 6 3.80 -6.45 4.31
C GLY A 6 2.54 -7.03 3.68
N LEU A 7 1.54 -6.18 3.46
CA LEU A 7 0.28 -6.56 2.83
C LEU A 7 0.29 -6.37 1.31
N GLY A 8 1.25 -5.61 0.79
CA GLY A 8 1.42 -5.37 -0.63
C GLY A 8 2.83 -4.93 -0.98
N LEU A 9 3.22 -5.15 -2.22
CA LEU A 9 4.51 -4.75 -2.75
C LEU A 9 4.41 -4.58 -4.27
N SER A 10 4.74 -3.39 -4.76
CA SER A 10 4.81 -3.13 -6.19
C SER A 10 6.21 -3.41 -6.74
N ALA A 11 6.28 -3.76 -8.04
CA ALA A 11 7.54 -4.10 -8.68
C ALA A 11 8.55 -2.95 -8.67
N ASN A 12 8.11 -1.71 -8.80
CA ASN A 12 8.99 -0.54 -8.75
C ASN A 12 9.63 -0.28 -7.38
N GLN A 13 9.05 -0.81 -6.30
CA GLN A 13 9.65 -0.73 -4.96
C GLN A 13 10.92 -1.58 -4.83
N ILE A 14 11.11 -2.56 -5.71
CA ILE A 14 12.31 -3.40 -5.78
C ILE A 14 13.13 -3.12 -7.04
N GLY A 15 12.92 -1.98 -7.68
CA GLY A 15 13.68 -1.55 -8.83
C GLY A 15 13.30 -2.17 -10.16
N ILE A 16 12.17 -2.86 -10.25
CA ILE A 16 11.68 -3.49 -11.49
C ILE A 16 10.62 -2.60 -12.13
N PRO A 17 10.88 -1.99 -13.32
CA PRO A 17 9.97 -1.04 -13.96
C PRO A 17 8.85 -1.74 -14.75
N VAL A 18 8.05 -2.57 -14.11
CA VAL A 18 6.90 -3.24 -14.72
C VAL A 18 5.63 -2.93 -13.93
N THR A 19 4.49 -2.94 -14.61
CA THR A 19 3.19 -2.60 -14.02
C THR A 19 2.56 -3.83 -13.38
N VAL A 20 3.13 -4.24 -12.26
CA VAL A 20 2.69 -5.39 -11.47
C VAL A 20 2.90 -5.13 -10.00
N PHE A 21 1.96 -5.60 -9.19
CA PHE A 21 2.14 -5.66 -7.75
C PHE A 21 1.59 -6.97 -7.17
N ALA A 22 2.05 -7.32 -5.99
CA ALA A 22 1.50 -8.41 -5.20
C ALA A 22 0.79 -7.85 -3.97
N MET A 23 -0.31 -8.47 -3.60
CA MET A 23 -1.03 -8.14 -2.37
C MET A 23 -1.54 -9.41 -1.70
N MET A 24 -1.72 -9.33 -0.38
CA MET A 24 -2.37 -10.40 0.36
C MET A 24 -3.88 -10.17 0.37
N VAL A 25 -4.62 -11.18 -0.03
CA VAL A 25 -6.08 -11.24 0.11
C VAL A 25 -6.38 -12.36 1.11
N ASP A 26 -6.82 -11.97 2.29
CA ASP A 26 -6.89 -12.86 3.45
C ASP A 26 -5.50 -13.50 3.73
N THR A 27 -5.35 -14.79 3.49
CA THR A 27 -4.07 -15.51 3.68
C THR A 27 -3.35 -15.83 2.38
N ASP A 28 -3.94 -15.48 1.23
CA ASP A 28 -3.41 -15.85 -0.09
C ASP A 28 -2.82 -14.64 -0.82
N PRO A 29 -1.64 -14.79 -1.46
CA PRO A 29 -1.10 -13.76 -2.30
C PRO A 29 -1.84 -13.67 -3.64
N LEU A 30 -2.13 -12.46 -4.08
CA LEU A 30 -2.66 -12.15 -5.40
C LEU A 30 -1.63 -11.30 -6.14
N VAL A 31 -1.28 -11.71 -7.35
CA VAL A 31 -0.39 -10.96 -8.23
C VAL A 31 -1.23 -10.27 -9.29
N VAL A 32 -1.11 -8.95 -9.38
CA VAL A 32 -1.95 -8.08 -10.21
C VAL A 32 -1.09 -7.42 -11.27
N PHE A 33 -1.42 -7.68 -12.53
CA PHE A 33 -0.76 -7.07 -13.70
C PHE A 33 -1.68 -6.02 -14.33
N ASN A 34 -1.10 -4.89 -14.71
CA ASN A 34 -1.80 -3.79 -15.39
C ASN A 34 -3.13 -3.41 -14.71
N PRO A 35 -3.07 -3.02 -13.42
CA PRO A 35 -4.27 -2.71 -12.66
C PRO A 35 -4.94 -1.43 -13.15
N GLU A 36 -6.27 -1.44 -13.11
CA GLU A 36 -7.10 -0.27 -13.36
C GLU A 36 -8.23 -0.23 -12.33
N ILE A 37 -8.44 0.93 -11.73
CA ILE A 37 -9.59 1.16 -10.84
C ILE A 37 -10.69 1.80 -11.69
N ILE A 38 -11.76 1.04 -11.91
CA ILE A 38 -12.88 1.45 -12.76
C ILE A 38 -13.82 2.37 -12.00
N GLU A 39 -14.08 2.05 -10.73
CA GLU A 39 -15.03 2.78 -9.90
C GLU A 39 -14.56 2.79 -8.45
N ARG A 40 -14.83 3.89 -7.76
CA ARG A 40 -14.56 4.06 -6.33
C ARG A 40 -15.86 4.35 -5.60
N SER A 41 -16.04 3.75 -4.42
CA SER A 41 -17.19 4.08 -3.57
C SER A 41 -17.17 5.54 -3.12
N GLU A 42 -18.34 6.13 -2.90
CA GLU A 42 -18.46 7.44 -2.27
C GLU A 42 -18.08 7.37 -0.79
N GLU A 43 -18.39 6.26 -0.14
CA GLU A 43 -17.98 5.99 1.22
C GLU A 43 -16.44 5.91 1.31
N THR A 44 -15.89 6.62 2.28
CA THR A 44 -14.45 6.66 2.53
C THR A 44 -14.17 6.32 3.99
N THR A 45 -12.98 5.81 4.24
CA THR A 45 -12.51 5.48 5.59
C THR A 45 -11.10 5.99 5.81
N TYR A 46 -10.77 6.31 7.07
CA TYR A 46 -9.42 6.59 7.50
C TYR A 46 -8.81 5.34 8.14
N MET A 47 -7.60 5.01 7.75
CA MET A 47 -6.81 3.96 8.38
C MET A 47 -5.33 4.36 8.31
N ARG A 48 -4.57 4.00 9.32
CA ARG A 48 -3.12 4.21 9.32
C ARG A 48 -2.48 3.31 8.27
N GLU A 49 -1.72 3.92 7.37
CA GLU A 49 -0.97 3.21 6.34
C GLU A 49 0.53 3.35 6.55
N GLY A 50 1.23 2.27 6.24
CA GLY A 50 2.67 2.25 6.13
C GLY A 50 3.08 1.64 4.80
N CYS A 51 4.35 1.77 4.44
CA CYS A 51 4.91 1.19 3.24
C CYS A 51 6.27 0.57 3.57
N LEU A 52 6.58 -0.56 2.94
CA LEU A 52 7.88 -1.23 3.14
C LEU A 52 9.06 -0.35 2.73
N SER A 53 8.84 0.59 1.81
CA SER A 53 9.83 1.61 1.41
C SER A 53 10.10 2.66 2.49
N PHE A 54 9.22 2.80 3.49
CA PHE A 54 9.32 3.76 4.58
C PHE A 54 9.09 3.08 5.93
N PRO A 55 10.02 2.22 6.39
CA PRO A 55 9.87 1.49 7.64
C PRO A 55 9.62 2.42 8.84
N GLY A 56 8.61 2.09 9.65
CA GLY A 56 8.27 2.85 10.84
C GLY A 56 7.48 4.14 10.61
N LEU A 57 7.16 4.46 9.36
CA LEU A 57 6.32 5.61 9.01
C LEU A 57 4.88 5.15 8.80
N TYR A 58 3.97 5.62 9.66
CA TYR A 58 2.54 5.32 9.61
C TYR A 58 1.74 6.60 9.66
N ILE A 59 0.82 6.78 8.70
CA ILE A 59 0.02 8.00 8.55
C ILE A 59 -1.44 7.61 8.33
N PRO A 60 -2.41 8.27 9.02
CA PRO A 60 -3.82 8.10 8.71
C PRO A 60 -4.12 8.66 7.32
N ILE A 61 -4.63 7.82 6.43
CA ILE A 61 -4.97 8.18 5.06
C ILE A 61 -6.42 7.84 4.77
N LYS A 62 -7.11 8.78 4.15
CA LYS A 62 -8.47 8.60 3.67
C LYS A 62 -8.45 7.89 2.32
N ARG A 63 -9.21 6.81 2.22
CA ARG A 63 -9.37 6.07 0.96
C ARG A 63 -10.80 5.62 0.76
N SER A 64 -11.16 5.33 -0.48
CA SER A 64 -12.45 4.72 -0.79
C SER A 64 -12.60 3.38 -0.07
N TYR A 65 -13.76 3.17 0.52
CA TYR A 65 -14.10 1.93 1.24
C TYR A 65 -14.10 0.72 0.32
N GLY A 66 -14.64 0.88 -0.89
CA GLY A 66 -14.73 -0.16 -1.89
C GLY A 66 -14.30 0.34 -3.27
N ILE A 67 -13.83 -0.57 -4.10
CA ILE A 67 -13.41 -0.30 -5.46
C ILE A 67 -13.86 -1.44 -6.39
N ALA A 68 -14.17 -1.08 -7.63
CA ALA A 68 -14.29 -2.03 -8.74
C ALA A 68 -13.04 -1.90 -9.61
N THR A 69 -12.45 -3.02 -9.97
CA THR A 69 -11.14 -3.06 -10.64
C THR A 69 -11.17 -3.97 -11.86
N GLN A 70 -10.21 -3.73 -12.74
CA GLN A 70 -9.87 -4.61 -13.83
C GLN A 70 -8.36 -4.77 -13.89
N PHE A 71 -7.88 -5.99 -14.06
CA PHE A 71 -6.47 -6.31 -14.11
C PHE A 71 -6.25 -7.62 -14.86
N GLN A 72 -4.97 -7.94 -15.11
CA GLN A 72 -4.59 -9.18 -15.75
C GLN A 72 -3.95 -10.13 -14.73
N MET A 73 -4.21 -11.41 -14.89
CA MET A 73 -3.52 -12.48 -14.17
C MET A 73 -2.18 -12.81 -14.83
N SER A 74 -1.36 -13.63 -14.19
CA SER A 74 -0.04 -14.01 -14.69
C SER A 74 -0.07 -14.74 -16.06
N ASN A 75 -1.20 -15.36 -16.41
CA ASN A 75 -1.40 -16.01 -17.71
C ASN A 75 -1.92 -15.05 -18.80
N GLY A 76 -2.09 -13.75 -18.48
CA GLY A 76 -2.60 -12.74 -19.40
C GLY A 76 -4.13 -12.65 -19.45
N GLU A 77 -4.85 -13.49 -18.74
CA GLU A 77 -6.33 -13.40 -18.66
C GLU A 77 -6.75 -12.13 -17.95
N GLU A 78 -7.73 -11.42 -18.52
CA GLU A 78 -8.36 -10.29 -17.86
C GLU A 78 -9.31 -10.75 -16.77
N HIS A 79 -9.28 -10.04 -15.65
CA HIS A 79 -10.09 -10.32 -14.50
C HIS A 79 -10.74 -9.04 -13.97
N ALA A 80 -12.03 -9.08 -13.69
CA ALA A 80 -12.74 -8.01 -13.00
C ALA A 80 -12.97 -8.42 -11.56
N GLY A 81 -12.62 -7.56 -10.63
CA GLY A 81 -12.76 -7.84 -9.20
C GLY A 81 -13.23 -6.62 -8.44
N SER A 82 -13.99 -6.87 -7.38
CA SER A 82 -14.38 -5.84 -6.42
C SER A 82 -13.71 -6.13 -5.09
N PHE A 83 -13.19 -5.08 -4.46
CA PHE A 83 -12.53 -5.16 -3.16
C PHE A 83 -13.15 -4.16 -2.20
N ILE A 84 -13.21 -4.52 -0.93
CA ILE A 84 -13.68 -3.63 0.15
C ILE A 84 -12.67 -3.65 1.30
N GLU A 85 -12.79 -2.66 2.19
CA GLU A 85 -12.01 -2.57 3.43
C GLU A 85 -10.49 -2.61 3.18
N LEU A 86 -9.79 -3.51 3.86
CA LEU A 86 -8.34 -3.60 3.81
C LEU A 86 -7.82 -3.96 2.41
N SER A 87 -8.47 -4.90 1.72
CA SER A 87 -8.09 -5.28 0.36
C SER A 87 -8.22 -4.12 -0.62
N ALA A 88 -9.30 -3.33 -0.52
CA ALA A 88 -9.47 -2.11 -1.32
C ALA A 88 -8.37 -1.09 -1.02
N ARG A 89 -8.00 -0.95 0.23
CA ARG A 89 -6.95 -0.04 0.67
C ARG A 89 -5.58 -0.41 0.10
N VAL A 90 -5.22 -1.67 0.21
CA VAL A 90 -3.94 -2.19 -0.31
C VAL A 90 -3.87 -2.04 -1.83
N PHE A 91 -4.95 -2.37 -2.55
CA PHE A 91 -5.00 -2.21 -4.00
C PHE A 91 -4.79 -0.74 -4.42
N GLN A 92 -5.46 0.20 -3.77
CA GLN A 92 -5.31 1.64 -4.04
C GLN A 92 -3.88 2.11 -3.75
N HIS A 93 -3.29 1.69 -2.63
CA HIS A 93 -1.92 2.04 -2.26
C HIS A 93 -0.91 1.56 -3.30
N GLU A 94 -0.99 0.30 -3.70
CA GLU A 94 -0.06 -0.29 -4.66
C GLU A 94 -0.26 0.26 -6.08
N SER A 95 -1.50 0.58 -6.46
CA SER A 95 -1.79 1.25 -7.74
C SER A 95 -1.16 2.64 -7.81
N GLU A 96 -1.11 3.38 -6.72
CA GLU A 96 -0.41 4.68 -6.66
C GLU A 96 1.08 4.52 -6.94
N HIS A 97 1.72 3.49 -6.41
CA HIS A 97 3.13 3.20 -6.74
C HIS A 97 3.35 2.97 -8.23
N MET A 98 2.39 2.35 -8.92
CA MET A 98 2.47 2.14 -10.37
C MET A 98 2.46 3.46 -11.14
N ASP A 99 1.74 4.46 -10.64
CA ASP A 99 1.65 5.80 -11.21
C ASP A 99 2.83 6.71 -10.79
N GLY A 100 3.75 6.19 -9.99
CA GLY A 100 4.88 6.96 -9.44
C GLY A 100 4.54 7.79 -8.21
N ASP A 101 3.33 7.66 -7.70
CA ASP A 101 2.89 8.38 -6.51
C ASP A 101 3.27 7.62 -5.22
N LEU A 102 3.54 8.37 -4.17
CA LEU A 102 3.78 7.83 -2.84
C LEU A 102 2.59 8.16 -1.93
N PHE A 103 2.31 7.29 -0.96
CA PHE A 103 1.20 7.53 -0.04
C PHE A 103 1.36 8.81 0.79
N ILE A 104 2.58 9.33 0.92
CA ILE A 104 2.88 10.57 1.62
C ILE A 104 2.59 11.84 0.80
N ASP A 105 2.43 11.72 -0.52
CA ASP A 105 2.29 12.87 -1.43
C ASP A 105 0.98 13.65 -1.22
N ASN A 106 -0.07 12.97 -0.77
CA ASN A 106 -1.40 13.55 -0.56
C ASN A 106 -1.70 13.86 0.92
N VAL A 107 -0.68 13.88 1.75
CA VAL A 107 -0.81 14.12 3.20
C VAL A 107 -0.40 15.55 3.53
N SER A 108 -1.13 16.21 4.44
CA SER A 108 -0.77 17.56 4.89
C SER A 108 0.62 17.57 5.54
N ASN A 109 1.34 18.67 5.40
CA ASN A 109 2.68 18.86 6.01
C ASN A 109 2.65 18.64 7.52
N PHE A 110 1.58 19.03 8.20
CA PHE A 110 1.44 18.85 9.64
C PHE A 110 1.37 17.35 10.00
N LYS A 111 0.51 16.60 9.33
CA LYS A 111 0.38 15.15 9.54
C LYS A 111 1.69 14.42 9.24
N LEU A 112 2.36 14.80 8.16
CA LEU A 112 3.64 14.22 7.78
C LEU A 112 4.71 14.48 8.83
N LYS A 113 4.85 15.72 9.32
CA LYS A 113 5.80 16.08 10.38
C LYS A 113 5.55 15.29 11.67
N LEU A 114 4.29 15.14 12.06
CA LEU A 114 3.92 14.37 13.24
C LEU A 114 4.30 12.89 13.10
N ALA A 115 4.03 12.30 11.95
CA ALA A 115 4.38 10.92 11.64
C ALA A 115 5.90 10.70 11.61
N MET A 116 6.65 11.65 11.06
CA MET A 116 8.12 11.60 11.03
C MET A 116 8.72 11.66 12.43
N ARG A 117 8.14 12.44 13.34
CA ARG A 117 8.56 12.47 14.76
C ARG A 117 8.35 11.11 15.43
N LYS A 118 7.18 10.52 15.25
CA LYS A 118 6.85 9.18 15.78
C LYS A 118 7.80 8.12 15.24
N ARG A 119 8.10 8.17 13.95
CA ARG A 119 9.07 7.28 13.31
C ARG A 119 10.47 7.42 13.94
N LYS A 120 10.92 8.64 14.14
CA LYS A 120 12.24 8.91 14.76
C LYS A 120 12.35 8.31 16.16
N THR A 121 11.30 8.45 16.97
CA THR A 121 11.22 7.84 18.30
C THR A 121 11.24 6.31 18.22
N PHE A 122 10.45 5.73 17.34
CA PHE A 122 10.43 4.29 17.11
C PHE A 122 11.78 3.72 16.70
N LEU A 123 12.47 4.38 15.76
CA LEU A 123 13.79 3.94 15.30
C LEU A 123 14.85 4.04 16.41
N LYS A 124 14.76 5.04 17.30
CA LYS A 124 15.63 5.16 18.47
C LYS A 124 15.41 4.03 19.47
N GLN A 125 14.16 3.63 19.67
CA GLN A 125 13.83 2.50 20.55
C GLN A 125 14.38 1.19 20.00
N LEU A 126 14.21 0.92 18.71
CA LEU A 126 14.77 -0.28 18.07
C LEU A 126 16.29 -0.35 18.21
N LYS A 127 17.00 0.78 18.04
CA LYS A 127 18.45 0.82 18.22
C LYS A 127 18.87 0.50 19.65
N LYS A 128 18.08 0.91 20.64
CA LYS A 128 18.36 0.59 22.05
C LYS A 128 18.14 -0.89 22.35
N GLU A 129 17.09 -1.49 21.80
CA GLU A 129 16.78 -2.90 21.97
C GLU A 129 17.84 -3.81 21.32
N ASN A 130 18.32 -3.43 20.14
CA ASN A 130 19.36 -4.19 19.42
C ASN A 130 20.76 -4.09 20.06
N LYS A 131 20.98 -3.14 20.98
CA LYS A 131 22.24 -3.00 21.74
C LYS A 131 22.26 -3.78 23.05
N LYS A 132 21.14 -4.36 23.45
CA LYS A 132 21.02 -5.24 24.60
C LYS A 132 21.26 -6.69 24.18
#